data_85f2ee9d454fe0cf7518912176b1cb87
#
_entry.id   85f2ee9d454fe0cf7518912176b1cb87
#
_cell.length_a   1.000
_cell.length_b   1.000
_cell.length_c   1.000
_cell.angle_alpha   90.00
_cell.angle_beta   90.00
_cell.angle_gamma   90.00
#
_symmetry.space_group_name_H-M   'P 1'
#
loop_
_entity.id
_entity.type
_entity.pdbx_description
1 polymer ?
#
loop_
_entity_poly.entity_id
_entity_poly.type
_entity_poly.pdbx_seq_one_letter_code
_entity_poly.pdbx_strand_id
1 'polypeptide(L)'
;LYGAGEAGRDYNTVDMSRNRMFNEYMYPYEAAVHAGVGSVMASFNEVDGVPATANRWLMTDVLRKQWGFSGFVVTDFTGISEMVEHGIGDLQTVSARALNAGVDMDMVSEGFVGTLKKSLTEGKITMKTLDAACRRILEAKYKLGLFDDPYKYCDLSRPARDIFTREHRDAARRIAAESFVLLKNEPFEGQGKKSSR
;
A
#
# COMPACT_ATOMS: atom_id res chain seq x y z
N LEU A 1 -5.97 7.08 -0.25
CA LEU A 1 -7.43 7.22 -0.09
C LEU A 1 -7.95 6.60 1.22
N TYR A 2 -7.06 6.11 2.03
CA TYR A 2 -7.35 5.34 3.24
C TYR A 2 -8.24 6.05 4.27
N GLY A 3 -8.07 7.33 4.47
CA GLY A 3 -8.82 8.09 5.49
C GLY A 3 -10.27 8.41 5.14
N ALA A 4 -10.74 7.98 3.99
CA ALA A 4 -12.05 8.34 3.46
C ALA A 4 -13.07 7.19 3.43
N GLY A 5 -12.75 6.06 4.10
CA GLY A 5 -13.67 4.92 4.19
C GLY A 5 -14.99 5.31 4.84
N GLU A 6 -16.11 4.84 4.31
CA GLU A 6 -17.44 5.13 4.83
C GLU A 6 -17.59 4.74 6.31
N ALA A 7 -18.25 5.59 7.05
CA ALA A 7 -18.49 5.44 8.49
C ALA A 7 -17.20 5.26 9.34
N GLY A 8 -16.05 5.71 8.83
CA GLY A 8 -14.76 5.54 9.50
C GLY A 8 -14.30 4.09 9.63
N ARG A 9 -14.85 3.19 8.82
CA ARG A 9 -14.46 1.78 8.83
C ARG A 9 -13.18 1.57 8.04
N ASP A 10 -12.38 0.61 8.51
CA ASP A 10 -11.22 0.14 7.78
C ASP A 10 -11.66 -0.72 6.58
N TYR A 11 -10.88 -0.70 5.50
CA TYR A 11 -11.11 -1.48 4.28
C TYR A 11 -12.49 -1.32 3.63
N ASN A 12 -13.16 -0.21 3.88
CA ASN A 12 -14.50 0.02 3.37
C ASN A 12 -14.51 0.88 2.11
N THR A 13 -15.67 0.93 1.47
CA THR A 13 -15.96 1.72 0.27
C THR A 13 -15.59 3.19 0.48
N VAL A 14 -15.08 3.79 -0.58
CA VAL A 14 -14.82 5.23 -0.67
C VAL A 14 -15.71 5.78 -1.76
N ASP A 15 -16.69 6.60 -1.37
CA ASP A 15 -17.57 7.33 -2.27
C ASP A 15 -17.30 8.83 -2.17
N MET A 16 -16.73 9.40 -3.20
CA MET A 16 -16.47 10.84 -3.31
C MET A 16 -16.30 11.26 -4.75
N SER A 17 -16.57 12.54 -5.03
CA SER A 17 -16.32 13.09 -6.36
C SER A 17 -14.81 13.07 -6.69
N ARG A 18 -14.47 12.93 -7.97
CA ARG A 18 -13.08 13.01 -8.43
C ARG A 18 -12.44 14.35 -8.08
N ASN A 19 -13.18 15.44 -8.09
CA ASN A 19 -12.68 16.76 -7.69
C ASN A 19 -12.20 16.76 -6.23
N ARG A 20 -13.00 16.23 -5.32
CA ARG A 20 -12.63 16.08 -3.91
C ARG A 20 -11.44 15.14 -3.76
N MET A 21 -11.44 14.04 -4.48
CA MET A 21 -10.38 13.05 -4.45
C MET A 21 -9.01 13.67 -4.80
N PHE A 22 -8.93 14.44 -5.89
CA PHE A 22 -7.70 15.12 -6.31
C PHE A 22 -7.27 16.23 -5.35
N ASN A 23 -8.20 17.02 -4.85
CA ASN A 23 -7.87 18.20 -4.05
C ASN A 23 -7.53 17.86 -2.58
N GLU A 24 -8.11 16.79 -2.03
CA GLU A 24 -7.96 16.48 -0.60
C GLU A 24 -7.13 15.22 -0.33
N TYR A 25 -7.24 14.18 -1.18
CA TYR A 25 -6.71 12.86 -0.86
C TYR A 25 -5.53 12.42 -1.74
N MET A 26 -5.52 12.79 -3.02
CA MET A 26 -4.50 12.32 -3.96
C MET A 26 -3.24 13.18 -3.99
N TYR A 27 -3.33 14.42 -3.54
CA TYR A 27 -2.23 15.37 -3.56
C TYR A 27 -0.92 14.85 -2.93
N PRO A 28 -0.92 14.23 -1.72
CA PRO A 28 0.30 13.69 -1.14
C PRO A 28 0.88 12.50 -1.94
N TYR A 29 0.04 11.72 -2.62
CA TYR A 29 0.51 10.63 -3.49
C TYR A 29 1.18 11.17 -4.75
N GLU A 30 0.61 12.17 -5.39
CA GLU A 30 1.21 12.85 -6.53
C GLU A 30 2.56 13.46 -6.16
N ALA A 31 2.63 14.15 -5.02
CA ALA A 31 3.88 14.70 -4.50
C ALA A 31 4.94 13.62 -4.25
N ALA A 32 4.55 12.46 -3.70
CA ALA A 32 5.46 11.32 -3.49
C ALA A 32 5.98 10.75 -4.83
N VAL A 33 5.12 10.67 -5.86
CA VAL A 33 5.53 10.23 -7.20
C VAL A 33 6.55 11.21 -7.79
N HIS A 34 6.31 12.51 -7.71
CA HIS A 34 7.23 13.55 -8.18
C HIS A 34 8.54 13.59 -7.37
N ALA A 35 8.51 13.18 -6.10
CA ALA A 35 9.70 13.00 -5.28
C ALA A 35 10.49 11.71 -5.61
N GLY A 36 10.00 10.87 -6.52
CA GLY A 36 10.70 9.68 -7.01
C GLY A 36 10.46 8.41 -6.18
N VAL A 37 9.28 8.22 -5.59
CA VAL A 37 8.95 6.97 -4.90
C VAL A 37 9.12 5.77 -5.84
N GLY A 38 9.74 4.70 -5.34
CA GLY A 38 10.07 3.51 -6.15
C GLY A 38 8.94 2.48 -6.25
N SER A 39 8.01 2.45 -5.31
CA SER A 39 6.87 1.53 -5.31
C SER A 39 5.64 2.16 -4.69
N VAL A 40 4.47 1.65 -5.07
CA VAL A 40 3.16 2.04 -4.54
C VAL A 40 2.40 0.78 -4.18
N MET A 41 1.71 0.79 -3.03
CA MET A 41 0.84 -0.30 -2.61
C MET A 41 -0.61 0.00 -3.00
N ALA A 42 -1.28 -0.98 -3.61
CA ALA A 42 -2.71 -0.93 -3.86
C ALA A 42 -3.48 -1.27 -2.58
N SER A 43 -4.48 -0.48 -2.22
CA SER A 43 -5.30 -0.70 -1.02
C SER A 43 -6.45 -1.68 -1.29
N PHE A 44 -7.06 -2.17 -0.22
CA PHE A 44 -8.28 -3.00 -0.27
C PHE A 44 -9.53 -2.19 -0.63
N ASN A 45 -9.56 -0.91 -0.27
CA ASN A 45 -10.75 -0.07 -0.43
C ASN A 45 -11.32 -0.10 -1.84
N GLU A 46 -12.62 -0.14 -1.93
CA GLU A 46 -13.33 0.16 -3.17
C GLU A 46 -13.39 1.66 -3.39
N VAL A 47 -13.17 2.06 -4.61
CA VAL A 47 -13.30 3.44 -5.05
C VAL A 47 -14.27 3.45 -6.23
N ASP A 48 -15.41 4.12 -6.06
CA ASP A 48 -16.47 4.14 -7.08
C ASP A 48 -16.92 2.70 -7.45
N GLY A 49 -17.09 1.85 -6.44
CA GLY A 49 -17.53 0.46 -6.59
C GLY A 49 -16.50 -0.50 -7.18
N VAL A 50 -15.23 -0.08 -7.32
CA VAL A 50 -14.15 -0.93 -7.86
C VAL A 50 -13.02 -1.02 -6.84
N PRO A 51 -12.62 -2.23 -6.38
CA PRO A 51 -11.45 -2.40 -5.52
C PRO A 51 -10.22 -1.72 -6.12
N ALA A 52 -9.46 -0.96 -5.31
CA ALA A 52 -8.31 -0.22 -5.80
C ALA A 52 -7.32 -1.13 -6.55
N THR A 53 -7.14 -2.37 -6.09
CA THR A 53 -6.30 -3.39 -6.72
C THR A 53 -6.75 -3.74 -8.15
N ALA A 54 -8.04 -3.64 -8.48
CA ALA A 54 -8.58 -3.85 -9.83
C ALA A 54 -8.90 -2.56 -10.58
N ASN A 55 -8.62 -1.41 -9.97
CA ASN A 55 -9.03 -0.11 -10.51
C ASN A 55 -8.00 0.43 -11.51
N ARG A 56 -8.24 0.16 -12.79
CA ARG A 56 -7.37 0.61 -13.89
C ARG A 56 -7.23 2.13 -13.93
N TRP A 57 -8.31 2.87 -13.66
CA TRP A 57 -8.25 4.33 -13.66
C TRP A 57 -7.24 4.83 -12.62
N LEU A 58 -7.25 4.29 -11.39
CA LEU A 58 -6.27 4.65 -10.36
C LEU A 58 -4.86 4.20 -10.75
N MET A 59 -4.67 2.91 -11.06
CA MET A 59 -3.34 2.31 -11.18
C MET A 59 -2.64 2.63 -12.50
N THR A 60 -3.41 2.82 -13.57
CA THR A 60 -2.83 3.09 -14.89
C THR A 60 -3.05 4.53 -15.32
N ASP A 61 -4.30 5.01 -15.32
CA ASP A 61 -4.58 6.29 -15.97
C ASP A 61 -4.11 7.47 -15.12
N VAL A 62 -4.35 7.46 -13.81
CA VAL A 62 -3.86 8.50 -12.90
C VAL A 62 -2.39 8.25 -12.55
N LEU A 63 -2.08 7.15 -11.88
CA LEU A 63 -0.75 6.91 -11.32
C LEU A 63 0.34 6.90 -12.39
N ARG A 64 0.16 6.14 -13.48
CA ARG A 64 1.22 5.96 -14.47
C ARG A 64 1.19 7.00 -15.60
N LYS A 65 0.01 7.29 -16.17
CA LYS A 65 -0.07 8.19 -17.33
C LYS A 65 -0.09 9.65 -16.93
N GLN A 66 -0.89 10.03 -15.91
CA GLN A 66 -1.03 11.42 -15.50
C GLN A 66 0.16 11.88 -14.66
N TRP A 67 0.59 11.08 -13.66
CA TRP A 67 1.69 11.45 -12.75
C TRP A 67 3.06 10.94 -13.20
N GLY A 68 3.12 10.07 -14.22
CA GLY A 68 4.39 9.58 -14.76
C GLY A 68 5.11 8.55 -13.87
N PHE A 69 4.39 7.85 -12.97
CA PHE A 69 5.00 6.83 -12.12
C PHE A 69 5.62 5.69 -12.92
N SER A 70 6.91 5.48 -12.76
CA SER A 70 7.69 4.45 -13.47
C SER A 70 8.04 3.24 -12.61
N GLY A 71 7.79 3.28 -11.30
CA GLY A 71 8.06 2.19 -10.38
C GLY A 71 7.05 1.03 -10.49
N PHE A 72 7.06 0.12 -9.54
CA PHE A 72 6.13 -1.00 -9.50
C PHE A 72 5.00 -0.80 -8.50
N VAL A 73 3.86 -1.43 -8.78
CA VAL A 73 2.70 -1.50 -7.87
C VAL A 73 2.66 -2.90 -7.27
N VAL A 74 2.62 -2.97 -5.95
CA VAL A 74 2.42 -4.21 -5.18
C VAL A 74 1.04 -4.17 -4.54
N THR A 75 0.41 -5.33 -4.34
CA THR A 75 -0.82 -5.39 -3.53
C THR A 75 -0.52 -5.22 -2.05
N ASP A 76 -1.53 -4.98 -1.24
CA ASP A 76 -1.48 -5.27 0.18
C ASP A 76 -1.48 -6.80 0.41
N PHE A 77 -1.28 -7.24 1.65
CA PHE A 77 -1.31 -8.66 2.03
C PHE A 77 -2.63 -9.29 1.60
N THR A 78 -2.60 -10.36 0.80
CA THR A 78 -3.78 -11.02 0.22
C THR A 78 -4.70 -10.13 -0.66
N GLY A 79 -4.23 -8.98 -1.14
CA GLY A 79 -5.08 -8.00 -1.82
C GLY A 79 -5.74 -8.47 -3.12
N ILE A 80 -5.22 -9.52 -3.76
CA ILE A 80 -5.88 -10.15 -4.92
C ILE A 80 -6.96 -11.11 -4.47
N SER A 81 -6.66 -12.02 -3.54
CA SER A 81 -7.65 -13.00 -3.05
C SER A 81 -8.81 -12.33 -2.31
N GLU A 82 -8.58 -11.23 -1.63
CA GLU A 82 -9.62 -10.42 -0.98
C GLU A 82 -10.72 -9.97 -1.96
N MET A 83 -10.37 -9.69 -3.21
CA MET A 83 -11.36 -9.33 -4.24
C MET A 83 -12.36 -10.45 -4.56
N VAL A 84 -12.05 -11.71 -4.23
CA VAL A 84 -13.00 -12.82 -4.34
C VAL A 84 -14.12 -12.64 -3.32
N GLU A 85 -13.80 -12.23 -2.10
CA GLU A 85 -14.76 -11.95 -1.03
C GLU A 85 -15.64 -10.73 -1.34
N HIS A 86 -15.13 -9.77 -2.12
CA HIS A 86 -15.91 -8.67 -2.68
C HIS A 86 -16.85 -9.10 -3.83
N GLY A 87 -16.89 -10.38 -4.19
CA GLY A 87 -17.77 -10.89 -5.24
C GLY A 87 -17.35 -10.51 -6.68
N ILE A 88 -16.12 -10.08 -6.89
CA ILE A 88 -15.61 -9.64 -8.20
C ILE A 88 -15.43 -10.80 -9.18
N GLY A 89 -15.19 -12.01 -8.66
CA GLY A 89 -15.02 -13.23 -9.44
C GLY A 89 -14.13 -14.26 -8.74
N ASP A 90 -13.81 -15.34 -9.44
CA ASP A 90 -12.84 -16.34 -8.95
C ASP A 90 -11.40 -15.80 -8.96
N LEU A 91 -10.49 -16.52 -8.31
CA LEU A 91 -9.09 -16.10 -8.16
C LEU A 91 -8.41 -15.81 -9.53
N GLN A 92 -8.75 -16.56 -10.56
CA GLN A 92 -8.23 -16.31 -11.91
C GLN A 92 -8.73 -14.97 -12.47
N THR A 93 -10.00 -14.69 -12.31
CA THR A 93 -10.64 -13.45 -12.80
C THR A 93 -10.06 -12.23 -12.10
N VAL A 94 -9.97 -12.26 -10.76
CA VAL A 94 -9.45 -11.11 -9.99
C VAL A 94 -7.96 -10.89 -10.24
N SER A 95 -7.17 -11.97 -10.40
CA SER A 95 -5.75 -11.87 -10.78
C SER A 95 -5.56 -11.21 -12.15
N ALA A 96 -6.33 -11.63 -13.14
CA ALA A 96 -6.28 -11.02 -14.46
C ALA A 96 -6.71 -9.54 -14.44
N ARG A 97 -7.72 -9.18 -13.66
CA ARG A 97 -8.15 -7.80 -13.47
C ARG A 97 -7.06 -6.95 -12.80
N ALA A 98 -6.43 -7.44 -11.74
CA ALA A 98 -5.34 -6.75 -11.05
C ALA A 98 -4.16 -6.46 -11.98
N LEU A 99 -3.68 -7.48 -12.72
CA LEU A 99 -2.59 -7.30 -13.68
C LEU A 99 -2.95 -6.30 -14.79
N ASN A 100 -4.16 -6.40 -15.36
CA ASN A 100 -4.65 -5.48 -16.40
C ASN A 100 -4.90 -4.06 -15.86
N ALA A 101 -5.17 -3.90 -14.57
CA ALA A 101 -5.27 -2.60 -13.92
C ALA A 101 -3.91 -1.91 -13.76
N GLY A 102 -2.80 -2.67 -13.71
CA GLY A 102 -1.45 -2.12 -13.58
C GLY A 102 -0.73 -2.53 -12.31
N VAL A 103 -1.23 -3.52 -11.58
CA VAL A 103 -0.53 -4.17 -10.47
C VAL A 103 0.56 -5.09 -11.02
N ASP A 104 1.76 -5.01 -10.46
CA ASP A 104 2.93 -5.72 -10.95
C ASP A 104 3.32 -6.90 -10.05
N MET A 105 2.99 -6.83 -8.77
CA MET A 105 3.39 -7.82 -7.77
C MET A 105 2.22 -8.18 -6.86
N ASP A 106 1.98 -9.47 -6.73
CA ASP A 106 0.99 -10.07 -5.83
C ASP A 106 1.65 -10.40 -4.49
N MET A 107 1.11 -9.88 -3.40
CA MET A 107 1.60 -10.18 -2.05
C MET A 107 0.75 -11.30 -1.44
N VAL A 108 1.31 -12.52 -1.39
CA VAL A 108 0.81 -13.70 -0.66
C VAL A 108 -0.45 -14.38 -1.23
N SER A 109 -1.24 -13.75 -2.09
CA SER A 109 -2.47 -14.38 -2.62
C SER A 109 -2.23 -15.61 -3.50
N GLU A 110 -0.99 -15.79 -4.02
CA GLU A 110 -0.63 -16.80 -5.02
C GLU A 110 -1.48 -16.74 -6.33
N GLY A 111 -2.25 -15.69 -6.48
CA GLY A 111 -3.12 -15.46 -7.62
C GLY A 111 -2.35 -15.36 -8.93
N PHE A 112 -1.26 -14.58 -8.95
CA PHE A 112 -0.44 -14.43 -10.15
C PHE A 112 0.27 -15.74 -10.51
N VAL A 113 0.92 -16.38 -9.55
CA VAL A 113 1.66 -17.62 -9.78
C VAL A 113 0.71 -18.75 -10.20
N GLY A 114 -0.44 -18.86 -9.55
CA GLY A 114 -1.38 -19.96 -9.78
C GLY A 114 -2.23 -19.81 -11.03
N THR A 115 -2.49 -18.60 -11.53
CA THR A 115 -3.56 -18.39 -12.53
C THR A 115 -3.16 -17.68 -13.81
N LEU A 116 -2.08 -16.87 -13.82
CA LEU A 116 -1.76 -16.05 -15.00
C LEU A 116 -1.40 -16.85 -16.25
N LYS A 117 -0.79 -18.05 -16.10
CA LYS A 117 -0.52 -18.92 -17.24
C LYS A 117 -1.81 -19.32 -17.96
N LYS A 118 -2.83 -19.72 -17.20
CA LYS A 118 -4.16 -20.05 -17.73
C LYS A 118 -4.83 -18.83 -18.34
N SER A 119 -4.77 -17.68 -17.64
CA SER A 119 -5.32 -16.42 -18.13
C SER A 119 -4.71 -15.95 -19.44
N LEU A 120 -3.42 -16.19 -19.64
CA LEU A 120 -2.73 -15.91 -20.90
C LEU A 120 -3.24 -16.82 -22.03
N THR A 121 -3.36 -18.13 -21.76
CA THR A 121 -3.88 -19.10 -22.74
C THR A 121 -5.32 -18.78 -23.16
N GLU A 122 -6.13 -18.31 -22.22
CA GLU A 122 -7.53 -17.93 -22.47
C GLU A 122 -7.70 -16.50 -23.02
N GLY A 123 -6.60 -15.76 -23.23
CA GLY A 123 -6.64 -14.39 -23.75
C GLY A 123 -7.18 -13.35 -22.77
N LYS A 124 -7.30 -13.66 -21.48
CA LYS A 124 -7.73 -12.71 -20.44
C LYS A 124 -6.66 -11.64 -20.13
N ILE A 125 -5.41 -11.97 -20.39
CA ILE A 125 -4.25 -11.07 -20.29
C ILE A 125 -3.39 -11.21 -21.55
N THR A 126 -2.48 -10.27 -21.76
CA THR A 126 -1.53 -10.35 -22.87
C THR A 126 -0.11 -10.56 -22.37
N MET A 127 0.76 -11.19 -23.19
CA MET A 127 2.19 -11.28 -22.88
C MET A 127 2.79 -9.90 -22.66
N LYS A 128 2.41 -8.91 -23.46
CA LYS A 128 2.87 -7.52 -23.29
C LYS A 128 2.57 -6.97 -21.90
N THR A 129 1.40 -7.25 -21.33
CA THR A 129 1.03 -6.81 -19.99
C THR A 129 1.86 -7.52 -18.92
N LEU A 130 2.04 -8.82 -19.06
CA LEU A 130 2.86 -9.65 -18.17
C LEU A 130 4.32 -9.20 -18.17
N ASP A 131 4.90 -9.04 -19.37
CA ASP A 131 6.29 -8.59 -19.54
C ASP A 131 6.51 -7.19 -18.94
N ALA A 132 5.55 -6.30 -19.09
CA ALA A 132 5.64 -4.97 -18.51
C ALA A 132 5.68 -4.99 -16.98
N ALA A 133 4.88 -5.84 -16.32
CA ALA A 133 4.88 -6.01 -14.88
C ALA A 133 6.21 -6.62 -14.40
N CYS A 134 6.65 -7.73 -15.05
CA CYS A 134 7.91 -8.38 -14.75
C CYS A 134 9.11 -7.42 -14.91
N ARG A 135 9.14 -6.64 -15.98
CA ARG A 135 10.19 -5.64 -16.26
C ARG A 135 10.33 -4.63 -15.12
N ARG A 136 9.24 -4.08 -14.59
CA ARG A 136 9.30 -3.08 -13.51
C ARG A 136 9.91 -3.65 -12.24
N ILE A 137 9.62 -4.91 -11.91
CA ILE A 137 10.23 -5.60 -10.78
C ILE A 137 11.74 -5.83 -11.03
N LEU A 138 12.10 -6.28 -12.23
CA LEU A 138 13.51 -6.49 -12.60
C LEU A 138 14.30 -5.18 -12.62
N GLU A 139 13.72 -4.12 -13.13
CA GLU A 139 14.32 -2.77 -13.10
C GLU A 139 14.55 -2.26 -11.67
N ALA A 140 13.62 -2.49 -10.75
CA ALA A 140 13.81 -2.16 -9.34
C ALA A 140 14.97 -2.95 -8.73
N LYS A 141 15.05 -4.25 -8.96
CA LYS A 141 16.17 -5.09 -8.51
C LYS A 141 17.50 -4.63 -9.12
N TYR A 142 17.52 -4.28 -10.38
CA TYR A 142 18.70 -3.78 -11.07
C TYR A 142 19.20 -2.45 -10.46
N LYS A 143 18.31 -1.48 -10.30
CA LYS A 143 18.61 -0.18 -9.68
C LYS A 143 19.15 -0.31 -8.26
N LEU A 144 18.71 -1.33 -7.53
CA LEU A 144 19.20 -1.66 -6.20
C LEU A 144 20.55 -2.40 -6.20
N GLY A 145 21.05 -2.84 -7.38
CA GLY A 145 22.29 -3.60 -7.50
C GLY A 145 22.18 -5.04 -7.01
N LEU A 146 20.97 -5.61 -6.94
CA LEU A 146 20.74 -6.96 -6.40
C LEU A 146 21.17 -8.08 -7.35
N PHE A 147 21.44 -7.79 -8.63
CA PHE A 147 22.00 -8.74 -9.58
C PHE A 147 23.51 -8.89 -9.42
N ASP A 148 24.18 -7.82 -8.94
CA ASP A 148 25.61 -7.84 -8.68
C ASP A 148 25.91 -8.44 -7.28
N ASP A 149 25.12 -8.01 -6.28
CA ASP A 149 25.23 -8.52 -4.91
C ASP A 149 23.82 -8.58 -4.26
N PRO A 150 23.18 -9.76 -4.19
CA PRO A 150 21.85 -9.91 -3.61
C PRO A 150 21.83 -9.65 -2.10
N TYR A 151 22.98 -9.67 -1.43
CA TYR A 151 23.14 -9.43 0.01
C TYR A 151 23.68 -8.04 0.36
N LYS A 152 23.82 -7.16 -0.63
CA LYS A 152 24.36 -5.80 -0.48
C LYS A 152 23.83 -5.01 0.71
N TYR A 153 22.55 -5.22 1.06
CA TYR A 153 21.89 -4.53 2.16
C TYR A 153 21.80 -5.36 3.44
N CYS A 154 22.39 -6.57 3.46
CA CYS A 154 22.40 -7.45 4.62
C CYS A 154 23.65 -7.17 5.46
N ASP A 155 23.46 -6.47 6.57
CA ASP A 155 24.50 -6.19 7.56
C ASP A 155 24.03 -6.68 8.92
N LEU A 156 24.58 -7.80 9.38
CA LEU A 156 24.21 -8.44 10.64
C LEU A 156 24.56 -7.60 11.89
N SER A 157 25.45 -6.62 11.75
CA SER A 157 25.78 -5.70 12.84
C SER A 157 24.79 -4.54 12.99
N ARG A 158 24.03 -4.25 11.93
CA ARG A 158 23.10 -3.11 11.88
C ARG A 158 22.03 -3.12 12.98
N PRO A 159 21.38 -4.27 13.30
CA PRO A 159 20.38 -4.28 14.36
C PRO A 159 20.92 -3.78 15.71
N ALA A 160 22.11 -4.21 16.10
CA ALA A 160 22.73 -3.80 17.37
C ALA A 160 23.14 -2.31 17.37
N ARG A 161 23.51 -1.75 16.21
CA ARG A 161 23.94 -0.37 16.05
C ARG A 161 22.75 0.59 15.87
N ASP A 162 21.74 0.20 15.09
CA ASP A 162 20.75 1.13 14.54
C ASP A 162 19.35 0.94 15.15
N ILE A 163 19.06 -0.21 15.81
CA ILE A 163 17.73 -0.49 16.37
C ILE A 163 17.71 -0.22 17.87
N PHE A 164 16.66 0.47 18.33
CA PHE A 164 16.38 0.70 19.74
C PHE A 164 17.53 1.40 20.49
N THR A 165 18.22 2.32 19.81
CA THR A 165 19.28 3.14 20.41
C THR A 165 18.72 4.03 21.52
N ARG A 166 19.60 4.64 22.31
CA ARG A 166 19.20 5.61 23.33
C ARG A 166 18.46 6.79 22.70
N GLU A 167 18.99 7.32 21.60
CA GLU A 167 18.40 8.44 20.85
C GLU A 167 16.98 8.12 20.34
N HIS A 168 16.76 6.91 19.84
CA HIS A 168 15.44 6.46 19.39
C HIS A 168 14.45 6.39 20.55
N ARG A 169 14.86 5.87 21.72
CA ARG A 169 14.02 5.80 22.91
C ARG A 169 13.70 7.18 23.47
N ASP A 170 14.67 8.09 23.49
CA ASP A 170 14.49 9.45 23.96
C ASP A 170 13.55 10.24 23.02
N ALA A 171 13.69 10.05 21.69
CA ALA A 171 12.79 10.63 20.70
C ALA A 171 11.36 10.08 20.83
N ALA A 172 11.20 8.78 20.96
CA ALA A 172 9.89 8.16 21.16
C ALA A 172 9.19 8.66 22.43
N ARG A 173 9.95 8.78 23.54
CA ARG A 173 9.43 9.33 24.80
C ARG A 173 8.99 10.78 24.65
N ARG A 174 9.78 11.61 23.97
CA ARG A 174 9.45 13.02 23.73
C ARG A 174 8.19 13.16 22.90
N ILE A 175 8.11 12.44 21.76
CA ILE A 175 6.95 12.46 20.87
C ILE A 175 5.69 11.99 21.60
N ALA A 176 5.80 10.91 22.39
CA ALA A 176 4.67 10.45 23.20
C ALA A 176 4.22 11.50 24.22
N ALA A 177 5.15 12.17 24.89
CA ALA A 177 4.80 13.23 25.85
C ALA A 177 4.13 14.43 25.18
N GLU A 178 4.60 14.83 23.99
CA GLU A 178 4.04 15.93 23.21
C GLU A 178 2.66 15.60 22.60
N SER A 179 2.33 14.32 22.44
CA SER A 179 1.05 13.86 21.86
C SER A 179 -0.07 13.68 22.89
N PHE A 180 0.21 13.78 24.19
CA PHE A 180 -0.80 13.63 25.21
C PHE A 180 -1.80 14.79 25.22
N VAL A 181 -3.08 14.45 25.23
CA VAL A 181 -4.17 15.41 25.37
C VAL A 181 -4.82 15.19 26.74
N LEU A 182 -4.77 16.22 27.61
CA LEU A 182 -5.37 16.16 28.91
C LEU A 182 -6.89 16.34 28.78
N LEU A 183 -7.64 15.24 28.83
CA LEU A 183 -9.10 15.25 28.69
C LEU A 183 -9.83 15.61 29.99
N LYS A 184 -9.24 15.27 31.14
CA LYS A 184 -9.83 15.52 32.47
C LYS A 184 -8.72 15.70 33.49
N ASN A 185 -8.84 16.75 34.31
CA ASN A 185 -7.90 17.09 35.40
C ASN A 185 -8.67 17.38 36.70
N GLU A 186 -9.62 16.54 37.05
CA GLU A 186 -10.33 16.62 38.30
C GLU A 186 -9.62 15.82 39.40
N PRO A 187 -9.77 16.21 40.68
CA PRO A 187 -9.25 15.41 41.79
C PRO A 187 -9.80 13.98 41.74
N PHE A 188 -8.93 13.00 41.86
CA PHE A 188 -9.29 11.58 41.89
C PHE A 188 -9.49 11.15 43.38
N GLU A 189 -10.66 10.66 43.75
CA GLU A 189 -10.91 10.00 45.02
C GLU A 189 -10.62 8.49 44.85
N GLY A 190 -9.37 8.10 45.09
CA GLY A 190 -9.00 6.68 45.18
C GLY A 190 -9.30 6.11 46.56
N GLN A 191 -9.43 4.81 46.68
CA GLN A 191 -9.59 4.14 47.98
C GLN A 191 -8.47 4.57 48.95
N GLY A 192 -8.78 5.50 49.84
CA GLY A 192 -8.00 5.85 51.01
C GLY A 192 -7.03 7.03 50.95
N LYS A 193 -6.83 7.75 49.82
CA LYS A 193 -6.04 9.01 49.81
C LYS A 193 -6.51 9.97 48.70
N LYS A 194 -6.88 11.20 49.06
CA LYS A 194 -6.99 12.31 48.11
C LYS A 194 -5.60 12.66 47.61
N SER A 195 -5.35 12.41 46.35
CA SER A 195 -4.14 12.93 45.67
C SER A 195 -4.56 14.18 44.91
N SER A 196 -4.18 15.36 45.42
CA SER A 196 -4.16 16.59 44.64
C SER A 196 -2.86 16.61 43.83
N ARG A 197 -2.94 16.70 42.51
CA ARG A 197 -1.85 17.17 41.68
C ARG A 197 -2.01 18.63 41.35
#